data_8b922e7c7805c8da93649e95a2fdbbdd
#
_entry.id   8b922e7c7805c8da93649e95a2fdbbdd
#
_cell.length_a   1.000
_cell.length_b   1.000
_cell.length_c   1.000
_cell.angle_alpha   90.00
_cell.angle_beta   90.00
_cell.angle_gamma   90.00
#
_symmetry.space_group_name_H-M   'P 1'
#
loop_
_entity.id
_entity.type
_entity.pdbx_description
1 polymer ?
#
loop_
_entity_poly.entity_id
_entity_poly.type
_entity_poly.pdbx_seq_one_letter_code
_entity_poly.pdbx_strand_id
1 'polypeptide(L)'
;MRKAAILALALVAIFMFSTSVVSAQEVETEESSQNKTLVVLGCALAIGIAGIASAIGLALAGSSAVAVTAEKPELFGKLLVLQVLPMTQSVYGLLTAILLMMGAGFLGGFKLLSGPEGALMGMGAVWIGIAVGLTGLSAINQGMVASSSISAVGRNPDVAARGIIFTVMPETIAIFGLLVGILLMVGLGFIGG
;
A
#
# COMPACT_ATOMS: atom_id res chain seq x y z
N MET A 1 -27.52 -48.84 -37.84
CA MET A 1 -28.31 -47.87 -37.10
C MET A 1 -27.81 -47.68 -35.66
N ARG A 2 -27.64 -48.71 -34.86
CA ARG A 2 -27.20 -48.58 -33.44
C ARG A 2 -25.82 -47.94 -33.24
N LYS A 3 -24.84 -48.24 -34.11
CA LYS A 3 -23.46 -47.66 -34.02
C LYS A 3 -23.46 -46.17 -34.40
N ALA A 4 -24.27 -45.72 -35.36
CA ALA A 4 -24.36 -44.31 -35.72
C ALA A 4 -25.04 -43.49 -34.63
N ALA A 5 -26.05 -44.03 -33.95
CA ALA A 5 -26.69 -43.37 -32.82
C ALA A 5 -25.75 -43.21 -31.61
N ILE A 6 -24.90 -44.19 -31.34
CA ILE A 6 -23.89 -44.11 -30.26
C ILE A 6 -22.80 -43.06 -30.57
N LEU A 7 -22.38 -42.98 -31.85
CA LEU A 7 -21.43 -41.99 -32.31
C LEU A 7 -21.98 -40.57 -32.21
N ALA A 8 -23.24 -40.37 -32.60
CA ALA A 8 -23.92 -39.08 -32.49
C ALA A 8 -24.08 -38.64 -31.02
N LEU A 9 -24.46 -39.56 -30.13
CA LEU A 9 -24.54 -39.28 -28.67
C LEU A 9 -23.20 -38.92 -28.07
N ALA A 10 -22.13 -39.63 -28.47
CA ALA A 10 -20.79 -39.29 -28.01
C ALA A 10 -20.32 -37.89 -28.49
N LEU A 11 -20.61 -37.52 -29.75
CA LEU A 11 -20.29 -36.22 -30.29
C LEU A 11 -21.06 -35.10 -29.56
N VAL A 12 -22.35 -35.31 -29.28
CA VAL A 12 -23.16 -34.35 -28.51
C VAL A 12 -22.63 -34.20 -27.07
N ALA A 13 -22.25 -35.30 -26.43
CA ALA A 13 -21.66 -35.24 -25.08
C ALA A 13 -20.32 -34.50 -25.05
N ILE A 14 -19.45 -34.74 -26.04
CA ILE A 14 -18.18 -34.01 -26.19
C ILE A 14 -18.42 -32.53 -26.42
N PHE A 15 -19.39 -32.18 -27.29
CA PHE A 15 -19.74 -30.77 -27.57
C PHE A 15 -20.30 -30.06 -26.33
N MET A 16 -21.21 -30.71 -25.59
CA MET A 16 -21.76 -30.17 -24.33
C MET A 16 -20.68 -30.01 -23.26
N PHE A 17 -19.74 -30.94 -23.17
CA PHE A 17 -18.62 -30.84 -22.22
C PHE A 17 -17.66 -29.70 -22.60
N SER A 18 -17.34 -29.54 -23.89
CA SER A 18 -16.47 -28.44 -24.35
C SER A 18 -17.08 -27.07 -24.13
N THR A 19 -18.38 -26.88 -24.36
CA THR A 19 -19.06 -25.59 -24.12
C THR A 19 -19.10 -25.24 -22.63
N SER A 20 -19.35 -26.22 -21.76
CA SER A 20 -19.34 -25.97 -20.30
C SER A 20 -17.95 -25.62 -19.77
N VAL A 21 -16.88 -26.23 -20.30
CA VAL A 21 -15.49 -25.90 -19.92
C VAL A 21 -15.12 -24.49 -20.37
N VAL A 22 -15.47 -24.10 -21.60
CA VAL A 22 -15.20 -22.72 -22.11
C VAL A 22 -15.95 -21.68 -21.29
N SER A 23 -17.24 -21.89 -21.00
CA SER A 23 -18.02 -20.96 -20.17
C SER A 23 -17.48 -20.84 -18.76
N ALA A 24 -17.05 -21.93 -18.13
CA ALA A 24 -16.43 -21.91 -16.79
C ALA A 24 -15.13 -21.12 -16.81
N GLN A 25 -14.30 -21.28 -17.85
CA GLN A 25 -13.03 -20.58 -17.97
C GLN A 25 -13.23 -19.06 -18.21
N GLU A 26 -14.24 -18.66 -18.97
CA GLU A 26 -14.59 -17.24 -19.16
C GLU A 26 -15.02 -16.60 -17.83
N VAL A 27 -15.86 -17.27 -17.04
CA VAL A 27 -16.33 -16.79 -15.74
C VAL A 27 -15.14 -16.66 -14.76
N GLU A 28 -14.26 -17.67 -14.67
CA GLU A 28 -13.07 -17.60 -13.82
C GLU A 28 -12.11 -16.47 -14.20
N THR A 29 -11.98 -16.20 -15.51
CA THR A 29 -11.11 -15.10 -15.99
C THR A 29 -11.70 -13.74 -15.66
N GLU A 30 -13.02 -13.56 -15.78
CA GLU A 30 -13.70 -12.32 -15.43
C GLU A 30 -13.63 -12.06 -13.93
N GLU A 31 -13.90 -13.05 -13.10
CA GLU A 31 -13.78 -12.96 -11.64
C GLU A 31 -12.35 -12.61 -11.20
N SER A 32 -11.34 -13.26 -11.80
CA SER A 32 -9.94 -12.94 -11.53
C SER A 32 -9.59 -11.50 -11.91
N SER A 33 -10.15 -10.98 -13.00
CA SER A 33 -9.97 -9.59 -13.42
C SER A 33 -10.56 -8.60 -12.42
N GLN A 34 -11.75 -8.87 -11.90
CA GLN A 34 -12.39 -8.06 -10.87
C GLN A 34 -11.56 -8.05 -9.58
N ASN A 35 -11.11 -9.21 -9.10
CA ASN A 35 -10.31 -9.32 -7.89
C ASN A 35 -8.96 -8.62 -8.03
N LYS A 36 -8.31 -8.67 -9.21
CA LYS A 36 -7.11 -7.89 -9.51
C LYS A 36 -7.37 -6.39 -9.47
N THR A 37 -8.53 -5.94 -9.96
CA THR A 37 -8.93 -4.53 -9.87
C THR A 37 -9.05 -4.06 -8.43
N LEU A 38 -9.58 -4.90 -7.52
CA LEU A 38 -9.61 -4.60 -6.09
C LEU A 38 -8.20 -4.52 -5.49
N VAL A 39 -7.27 -5.37 -5.92
CA VAL A 39 -5.86 -5.26 -5.49
C VAL A 39 -5.26 -3.93 -5.93
N VAL A 40 -5.50 -3.49 -7.17
CA VAL A 40 -5.04 -2.18 -7.66
C VAL A 40 -5.62 -1.04 -6.82
N LEU A 41 -6.90 -1.13 -6.46
CA LEU A 41 -7.54 -0.16 -5.56
C LEU A 41 -6.86 -0.14 -4.19
N GLY A 42 -6.58 -1.30 -3.60
CA GLY A 42 -5.83 -1.41 -2.34
C GLY A 42 -4.45 -0.76 -2.41
N CYS A 43 -3.71 -1.01 -3.50
CA CYS A 43 -2.42 -0.35 -3.74
C CYS A 43 -2.55 1.17 -3.82
N ALA A 44 -3.52 1.67 -4.58
CA ALA A 44 -3.77 3.10 -4.73
C ALA A 44 -4.13 3.77 -3.40
N LEU A 45 -4.95 3.11 -2.57
CA LEU A 45 -5.32 3.61 -1.24
C LEU A 45 -4.12 3.64 -0.29
N ALA A 46 -3.29 2.61 -0.28
CA ALA A 46 -2.11 2.54 0.58
C ALA A 46 -1.15 3.72 0.32
N ILE A 47 -0.71 3.89 -0.92
CA ILE A 47 0.24 4.94 -1.26
C ILE A 47 -0.43 6.32 -1.37
N GLY A 48 -1.66 6.41 -1.88
CA GLY A 48 -2.37 7.66 -2.09
C GLY A 48 -2.64 8.40 -0.78
N ILE A 49 -3.21 7.73 0.22
CA ILE A 49 -3.53 8.35 1.52
C ILE A 49 -2.25 8.71 2.27
N ALA A 50 -1.30 7.77 2.39
CA ALA A 50 -0.04 8.01 3.07
C ALA A 50 0.82 9.07 2.35
N GLY A 51 0.80 9.10 1.02
CA GLY A 51 1.52 10.07 0.20
C GLY A 51 1.00 11.49 0.38
N ILE A 52 -0.32 11.69 0.37
CA ILE A 52 -0.95 13.00 0.64
C ILE A 52 -0.58 13.47 2.05
N ALA A 53 -0.68 12.60 3.04
CA ALA A 53 -0.35 12.93 4.41
C ALA A 53 1.13 13.33 4.57
N SER A 54 2.03 12.58 3.94
CA SER A 54 3.47 12.90 3.91
C SER A 54 3.75 14.23 3.23
N ALA A 55 3.08 14.52 2.11
CA ALA A 55 3.25 15.80 1.42
C ALA A 55 2.85 17.00 2.30
N ILE A 56 1.74 16.88 3.03
CA ILE A 56 1.29 17.91 3.99
C ILE A 56 2.31 18.02 5.14
N GLY A 57 2.76 16.90 5.71
CA GLY A 57 3.76 16.92 6.78
C GLY A 57 5.08 17.55 6.37
N LEU A 58 5.57 17.22 5.17
CA LEU A 58 6.77 17.82 4.59
C LEU A 58 6.62 19.32 4.36
N ALA A 59 5.45 19.77 3.89
CA ALA A 59 5.18 21.20 3.67
C ALA A 59 5.18 21.98 4.99
N LEU A 60 4.57 21.43 6.05
CA LEU A 60 4.55 22.03 7.38
C LEU A 60 5.97 22.17 7.96
N ALA A 61 6.76 21.11 7.92
CA ALA A 61 8.13 21.13 8.40
C ALA A 61 9.03 22.02 7.52
N GLY A 62 8.88 21.93 6.19
CA GLY A 62 9.68 22.65 5.22
C GLY A 62 9.50 24.15 5.28
N SER A 63 8.27 24.63 5.48
CA SER A 63 8.01 26.08 5.64
C SER A 63 8.80 26.68 6.82
N SER A 64 8.84 25.98 7.96
CA SER A 64 9.63 26.41 9.10
C SER A 64 11.13 26.27 8.86
N ALA A 65 11.57 25.22 8.16
CA ALA A 65 12.98 25.00 7.84
C ALA A 65 13.53 26.11 6.93
N VAL A 66 12.78 26.52 5.93
CA VAL A 66 13.16 27.62 5.03
C VAL A 66 13.29 28.93 5.80
N ALA A 67 12.32 29.26 6.67
CA ALA A 67 12.36 30.48 7.46
C ALA A 67 13.60 30.55 8.37
N VAL A 68 13.90 29.45 9.11
CA VAL A 68 15.07 29.40 9.98
C VAL A 68 16.38 29.39 9.18
N THR A 69 16.42 28.71 8.03
CA THR A 69 17.64 28.69 7.18
C THR A 69 17.96 30.05 6.60
N ALA A 70 16.96 30.89 6.32
CA ALA A 70 17.16 32.25 5.83
C ALA A 70 17.88 33.13 6.87
N GLU A 71 17.65 32.89 8.16
CA GLU A 71 18.30 33.64 9.25
C GLU A 71 19.60 32.96 9.71
N LYS A 72 19.66 31.62 9.66
CA LYS A 72 20.75 30.78 10.20
C LYS A 72 21.13 29.66 9.23
N PRO A 73 21.82 29.96 8.11
CA PRO A 73 22.16 28.98 7.08
C PRO A 73 23.00 27.80 7.59
N GLU A 74 23.79 28.03 8.63
CA GLU A 74 24.65 27.03 9.27
C GLU A 74 23.86 25.88 9.93
N LEU A 75 22.57 26.07 10.19
CA LEU A 75 21.70 25.05 10.78
C LEU A 75 21.06 24.13 9.73
N PHE A 76 21.22 24.38 8.44
CA PHE A 76 20.55 23.66 7.36
C PHE A 76 20.55 22.13 7.55
N GLY A 77 21.71 21.53 7.86
CA GLY A 77 21.81 20.09 8.05
C GLY A 77 20.95 19.52 9.20
N LYS A 78 20.87 20.25 10.32
CA LYS A 78 20.02 19.85 11.46
C LYS A 78 18.52 19.98 11.11
N LEU A 79 18.15 21.03 10.36
CA LEU A 79 16.77 21.30 9.95
C LEU A 79 16.31 20.32 8.90
N LEU A 80 17.18 19.92 7.96
CA LEU A 80 16.89 18.95 6.90
C LEU A 80 16.51 17.59 7.48
N VAL A 81 17.25 17.12 8.51
CA VAL A 81 16.92 15.85 9.19
C VAL A 81 15.50 15.88 9.75
N LEU A 82 15.11 16.96 10.42
CA LEU A 82 13.76 17.10 10.98
C LEU A 82 12.69 17.21 9.88
N GLN A 83 13.01 17.89 8.77
CA GLN A 83 12.06 18.10 7.68
C GLN A 83 11.73 16.80 6.94
N VAL A 84 12.68 15.87 6.73
CA VAL A 84 12.45 14.68 5.90
C VAL A 84 11.69 13.58 6.62
N LEU A 85 11.60 13.61 7.95
CA LEU A 85 10.95 12.55 8.73
C LEU A 85 9.51 12.25 8.29
N PRO A 86 8.62 13.22 8.00
CA PRO A 86 7.25 12.93 7.56
C PRO A 86 7.14 12.20 6.21
N MET A 87 8.23 11.92 5.51
CA MET A 87 8.24 11.18 4.26
C MET A 87 8.12 9.66 4.47
N THR A 88 8.49 9.15 5.65
CA THR A 88 8.57 7.71 5.92
C THR A 88 7.24 6.99 5.74
N GLN A 89 6.11 7.62 6.05
CA GLN A 89 4.78 7.03 5.88
C GLN A 89 4.42 6.79 4.41
N SER A 90 4.85 7.65 3.50
CA SER A 90 4.67 7.39 2.06
C SER A 90 5.50 6.20 1.59
N VAL A 91 6.69 5.99 2.17
CA VAL A 91 7.51 4.80 1.89
C VAL A 91 6.80 3.53 2.37
N TYR A 92 6.12 3.55 3.52
CA TYR A 92 5.34 2.41 4.01
C TYR A 92 4.14 2.11 3.10
N GLY A 93 3.43 3.14 2.63
CA GLY A 93 2.37 2.99 1.63
C GLY A 93 2.88 2.42 0.31
N LEU A 94 4.03 2.89 -0.18
CA LEU A 94 4.67 2.38 -1.39
C LEU A 94 5.10 0.92 -1.24
N LEU A 95 5.74 0.57 -0.12
CA LEU A 95 6.16 -0.80 0.17
C LEU A 95 4.94 -1.74 0.19
N THR A 96 3.86 -1.33 0.84
CA THR A 96 2.59 -2.07 0.87
C THR A 96 2.04 -2.30 -0.54
N ALA A 97 2.00 -1.26 -1.37
CA ALA A 97 1.52 -1.36 -2.75
C ALA A 97 2.38 -2.33 -3.58
N ILE A 98 3.71 -2.27 -3.45
CA ILE A 98 4.62 -3.18 -4.15
C ILE A 98 4.40 -4.64 -3.71
N LEU A 99 4.28 -4.90 -2.40
CA LEU A 99 4.07 -6.25 -1.87
C LEU A 99 2.72 -6.82 -2.31
N LEU A 100 1.64 -6.02 -2.33
CA LEU A 100 0.34 -6.42 -2.86
C LEU A 100 0.41 -6.76 -4.36
N MET A 101 1.09 -5.92 -5.16
CA MET A 101 1.28 -6.17 -6.59
C MET A 101 2.09 -7.44 -6.84
N MET A 102 3.16 -7.68 -6.07
CA MET A 102 3.95 -8.91 -6.17
C MET A 102 3.12 -10.13 -5.83
N GLY A 103 2.40 -10.11 -4.71
CA GLY A 103 1.58 -11.24 -4.25
C GLY A 103 0.40 -11.55 -5.17
N ALA A 104 -0.14 -10.54 -5.87
CA ALA A 104 -1.19 -10.71 -6.87
C ALA A 104 -0.68 -11.10 -8.27
N GLY A 105 0.64 -11.22 -8.46
CA GLY A 105 1.25 -11.63 -9.73
C GLY A 105 1.42 -10.51 -10.77
N PHE A 106 1.27 -9.23 -10.40
CA PHE A 106 1.47 -8.12 -11.35
C PHE A 106 2.94 -7.87 -11.73
N LEU A 107 3.88 -8.17 -10.82
CA LEU A 107 5.31 -7.90 -11.00
C LEU A 107 6.14 -9.14 -11.33
N GLY A 108 5.52 -10.32 -11.44
CA GLY A 108 6.20 -11.55 -11.80
C GLY A 108 5.29 -12.75 -11.70
N GLY A 109 5.03 -13.38 -12.84
CA GLY A 109 4.16 -14.55 -12.95
C GLY A 109 2.67 -14.22 -13.02
N PHE A 110 1.94 -15.10 -13.71
CA PHE A 110 0.48 -15.01 -13.79
C PHE A 110 -0.11 -15.73 -12.57
N LYS A 111 -0.89 -15.00 -11.75
CA LYS A 111 -1.69 -15.58 -10.68
C LYS A 111 -3.17 -15.38 -10.98
N LEU A 112 -3.92 -16.48 -11.06
CA LEU A 112 -5.37 -16.43 -11.21
C LEU A 112 -5.99 -16.18 -9.83
N LEU A 113 -6.70 -15.06 -9.69
CA LEU A 113 -7.39 -14.68 -8.45
C LEU A 113 -8.89 -14.96 -8.58
N SER A 114 -9.24 -16.24 -8.78
CA SER A 114 -10.64 -16.71 -8.90
C SER A 114 -11.07 -17.52 -7.69
N GLY A 115 -12.38 -17.70 -7.57
CA GLY A 115 -12.97 -18.43 -6.46
C GLY A 115 -12.92 -17.68 -5.11
N PRO A 116 -13.35 -18.34 -4.02
CA PRO A 116 -13.46 -17.71 -2.70
C PRO A 116 -12.14 -17.14 -2.17
N GLU A 117 -11.00 -17.79 -2.48
CA GLU A 117 -9.68 -17.32 -2.08
C GLU A 117 -9.28 -16.04 -2.85
N GLY A 118 -9.52 -16.02 -4.15
CA GLY A 118 -9.27 -14.84 -4.99
C GLY A 118 -10.10 -13.63 -4.56
N ALA A 119 -11.38 -13.84 -4.25
CA ALA A 119 -12.26 -12.81 -3.73
C ALA A 119 -11.79 -12.28 -2.38
N LEU A 120 -11.35 -13.17 -1.48
CA LEU A 120 -10.80 -12.80 -0.18
C LEU A 120 -9.51 -11.99 -0.32
N MET A 121 -8.62 -12.39 -1.23
CA MET A 121 -7.41 -11.62 -1.54
C MET A 121 -7.74 -10.23 -2.10
N GLY A 122 -8.62 -10.14 -3.10
CA GLY A 122 -9.01 -8.86 -3.70
C GLY A 122 -9.57 -7.88 -2.67
N MET A 123 -10.55 -8.30 -1.90
CA MET A 123 -11.15 -7.48 -0.83
C MET A 123 -10.15 -7.20 0.29
N GLY A 124 -9.36 -8.20 0.68
CA GLY A 124 -8.31 -8.07 1.69
C GLY A 124 -7.29 -7.00 1.32
N ALA A 125 -6.88 -6.92 0.05
CA ALA A 125 -5.98 -5.87 -0.42
C ALA A 125 -6.54 -4.47 -0.21
N VAL A 126 -7.84 -4.26 -0.42
CA VAL A 126 -8.50 -2.97 -0.17
C VAL A 126 -8.41 -2.60 1.32
N TRP A 127 -8.73 -3.53 2.22
CA TRP A 127 -8.66 -3.27 3.66
C TRP A 127 -7.23 -3.07 4.17
N ILE A 128 -6.26 -3.79 3.62
CA ILE A 128 -4.83 -3.57 3.90
C ILE A 128 -4.43 -2.16 3.45
N GLY A 129 -4.82 -1.77 2.23
CA GLY A 129 -4.53 -0.43 1.71
C GLY A 129 -5.12 0.69 2.56
N ILE A 130 -6.37 0.53 3.02
CA ILE A 130 -7.04 1.46 3.93
C ILE A 130 -6.31 1.51 5.28
N ALA A 131 -5.98 0.37 5.87
CA ALA A 131 -5.34 0.33 7.19
C ALA A 131 -3.98 1.03 7.18
N VAL A 132 -3.11 0.72 6.20
CA VAL A 132 -1.78 1.34 6.07
C VAL A 132 -1.90 2.81 5.67
N GLY A 133 -2.80 3.14 4.75
CA GLY A 133 -3.04 4.52 4.33
C GLY A 133 -3.51 5.41 5.48
N LEU A 134 -4.53 4.97 6.24
CA LEU A 134 -5.08 5.75 7.36
C LEU A 134 -4.08 5.92 8.51
N THR A 135 -3.32 4.88 8.85
CA THR A 135 -2.26 5.02 9.87
C THR A 135 -1.13 5.93 9.37
N GLY A 136 -0.91 6.01 8.05
CA GLY A 136 -0.01 6.95 7.41
C GLY A 136 -0.40 8.42 7.57
N LEU A 137 -1.66 8.75 7.94
CA LEU A 137 -2.07 10.11 8.27
C LEU A 137 -1.29 10.71 9.45
N SER A 138 -0.62 9.88 10.25
CA SER A 138 0.30 10.30 11.31
C SER A 138 1.44 11.19 10.78
N ALA A 139 1.76 11.16 9.48
CA ALA A 139 2.72 12.06 8.83
C ALA A 139 2.36 13.54 9.00
N ILE A 140 1.07 13.90 9.00
CA ILE A 140 0.61 15.28 9.23
C ILE A 140 1.02 15.73 10.63
N ASN A 141 0.74 14.90 11.64
CA ASN A 141 1.10 15.20 13.03
C ASN A 141 2.61 15.25 13.21
N GLN A 142 3.34 14.34 12.55
CA GLN A 142 4.80 14.34 12.55
C GLN A 142 5.36 15.64 11.95
N GLY A 143 4.78 16.13 10.85
CA GLY A 143 5.15 17.39 10.24
C GLY A 143 4.91 18.61 11.16
N MET A 144 3.82 18.61 11.94
CA MET A 144 3.55 19.67 12.93
C MET A 144 4.59 19.66 14.06
N VAL A 145 4.94 18.48 14.58
CA VAL A 145 6.00 18.35 15.61
C VAL A 145 7.37 18.74 15.04
N ALA A 146 7.67 18.32 13.80
CA ALA A 146 8.88 18.71 13.09
C ALA A 146 8.99 20.22 12.94
N SER A 147 7.94 20.89 12.50
CA SER A 147 7.86 22.36 12.36
C SER A 147 8.17 23.08 13.67
N SER A 148 7.57 22.60 14.78
CA SER A 148 7.83 23.14 16.13
C SER A 148 9.26 22.90 16.58
N SER A 149 9.81 21.69 16.31
CA SER A 149 11.19 21.32 16.63
C SER A 149 12.19 22.16 15.85
N ILE A 150 11.95 22.40 14.55
CA ILE A 150 12.75 23.27 13.67
C ILE A 150 12.79 24.70 14.25
N SER A 151 11.64 25.24 14.62
CA SER A 151 11.55 26.56 15.24
C SER A 151 12.31 26.64 16.57
N ALA A 152 12.30 25.56 17.37
CA ALA A 152 13.07 25.47 18.60
C ALA A 152 14.58 25.42 18.34
N VAL A 153 15.02 24.63 17.34
CA VAL A 153 16.43 24.53 16.91
C VAL A 153 16.94 25.88 16.40
N GLY A 154 16.10 26.64 15.70
CA GLY A 154 16.42 28.02 15.28
C GLY A 154 16.74 28.94 16.46
N ARG A 155 16.06 28.78 17.61
CA ARG A 155 16.33 29.54 18.82
C ARG A 155 17.51 28.99 19.64
N ASN A 156 17.60 27.66 19.74
CA ASN A 156 18.67 26.96 20.46
C ASN A 156 19.08 25.70 19.69
N PRO A 157 20.23 25.70 19.02
CA PRO A 157 20.71 24.54 18.23
C PRO A 157 20.99 23.28 19.04
N ASP A 158 21.14 23.37 20.37
CA ASP A 158 21.44 22.23 21.25
C ASP A 158 20.23 21.32 21.51
N VAL A 159 19.01 21.80 21.15
CA VAL A 159 17.80 20.99 21.31
C VAL A 159 17.50 20.08 20.11
N ALA A 160 18.33 20.10 19.05
CA ALA A 160 18.08 19.36 17.81
C ALA A 160 17.82 17.85 18.06
N ALA A 161 18.65 17.18 18.86
CA ALA A 161 18.47 15.76 19.19
C ALA A 161 17.14 15.49 19.91
N ARG A 162 16.73 16.36 20.81
CA ARG A 162 15.45 16.25 21.51
C ARG A 162 14.27 16.47 20.53
N GLY A 163 14.40 17.42 19.61
CA GLY A 163 13.43 17.68 18.56
C GLY A 163 13.19 16.43 17.67
N ILE A 164 14.27 15.72 17.30
CA ILE A 164 14.18 14.47 16.53
C ILE A 164 13.38 13.42 17.31
N ILE A 165 13.67 13.21 18.61
CA ILE A 165 12.97 12.22 19.45
C ILE A 165 11.46 12.49 19.46
N PHE A 166 11.03 13.74 19.67
CA PHE A 166 9.61 14.10 19.65
C PHE A 166 9.00 13.93 18.26
N THR A 167 9.73 14.25 17.21
CA THR A 167 9.25 14.17 15.84
C THR A 167 9.03 12.72 15.39
N VAL A 168 9.80 11.75 15.89
CA VAL A 168 9.65 10.33 15.53
C VAL A 168 8.45 9.67 16.23
N MET A 169 7.96 10.19 17.34
CA MET A 169 6.86 9.55 18.08
C MET A 169 5.60 9.27 17.25
N PRO A 170 5.07 10.20 16.43
CA PRO A 170 3.89 9.91 15.61
C PRO A 170 4.11 8.82 14.56
N GLU A 171 5.34 8.54 14.18
CA GLU A 171 5.68 7.51 13.19
C GLU A 171 5.33 6.10 13.67
N THR A 172 5.38 5.85 14.98
CA THR A 172 5.07 4.53 15.55
C THR A 172 3.68 4.03 15.16
N ILE A 173 2.71 4.93 14.98
CA ILE A 173 1.34 4.59 14.55
C ILE A 173 1.36 4.01 13.13
N ALA A 174 2.12 4.61 12.22
CA ALA A 174 2.26 4.11 10.86
C ALA A 174 3.01 2.76 10.80
N ILE A 175 4.01 2.57 11.67
CA ILE A 175 4.72 1.29 11.80
C ILE A 175 3.75 0.19 12.24
N PHE A 176 2.86 0.43 13.19
CA PHE A 176 1.86 -0.54 13.60
C PHE A 176 0.88 -0.88 12.45
N GLY A 177 0.47 0.13 11.67
CA GLY A 177 -0.35 -0.10 10.48
C GLY A 177 0.36 -0.96 9.43
N LEU A 178 1.63 -0.69 9.17
CA LEU A 178 2.45 -1.49 8.26
C LEU A 178 2.60 -2.93 8.75
N LEU A 179 2.89 -3.15 10.04
CA LEU A 179 3.04 -4.50 10.61
C LEU A 179 1.75 -5.30 10.48
N VAL A 180 0.60 -4.71 10.81
CA VAL A 180 -0.71 -5.36 10.62
C VAL A 180 -0.96 -5.65 9.14
N GLY A 181 -0.63 -4.70 8.25
CA GLY A 181 -0.74 -4.90 6.81
C GLY A 181 0.09 -6.09 6.32
N ILE A 182 1.33 -6.23 6.75
CA ILE A 182 2.21 -7.36 6.39
C ILE A 182 1.65 -8.68 6.94
N LEU A 183 1.18 -8.72 8.19
CA LEU A 183 0.59 -9.92 8.78
C LEU A 183 -0.66 -10.37 8.02
N LEU A 184 -1.51 -9.42 7.60
CA LEU A 184 -2.67 -9.72 6.76
C LEU A 184 -2.26 -10.23 5.37
N MET A 185 -1.21 -9.66 4.77
CA MET A 185 -0.68 -10.16 3.48
C MET A 185 -0.18 -11.61 3.59
N VAL A 186 0.50 -11.96 4.68
CA VAL A 186 0.92 -13.35 4.94
C VAL A 186 -0.31 -14.25 5.14
N GLY A 187 -1.27 -13.84 5.97
CA GLY A 187 -2.48 -14.62 6.24
C GLY A 187 -3.39 -14.82 5.02
N LEU A 188 -3.37 -13.89 4.07
CA LEU A 188 -4.15 -13.95 2.82
C LEU A 188 -3.39 -14.59 1.65
N GLY A 189 -2.14 -15.04 1.85
CA GLY A 189 -1.35 -15.69 0.80
C GLY A 189 -0.77 -14.76 -0.25
N PHE A 190 -0.64 -13.44 0.02
CA PHE A 190 0.13 -12.53 -0.84
C PHE A 190 1.63 -12.76 -0.70
N ILE A 191 2.09 -13.19 0.48
CA ILE A 191 3.48 -13.43 0.82
C ILE A 191 3.60 -14.82 1.44
N GLY A 192 4.56 -15.62 0.98
CA GLY A 192 4.87 -16.93 1.59
C GLY A 192 3.96 -18.08 1.18
N GLY A 193 3.11 -17.92 0.13
CA GLY A 193 2.29 -18.96 -0.48
C GLY A 193 2.96 -19.60 -1.69
#